data_42089dec45b0ab49d3160a0b705235ed
#
_entry.id   42089dec45b0ab49d3160a0b705235ed
#
_cell.length_a   1.000
_cell.length_b   1.000
_cell.length_c   1.000
_cell.angle_alpha   90.00
_cell.angle_beta   90.00
_cell.angle_gamma   90.00
#
_symmetry.space_group_name_H-M   'P 1'
#
loop_
_entity.id
_entity.type
_entity.pdbx_description
1 polymer ?
#
loop_
_entity_poly.entity_id
_entity_poly.type
_entity_poly.pdbx_seq_one_letter_code
_entity_poly.pdbx_strand_id
1 'polypeptide(L)'
;MLKETRTSDELAAVTGLPAGDLNRYVNGHVLPSADRAETVVSGVGREELAEELHARTRLDADGYVDNSGVVFDQPFLDLVAPVAAEAFDFDRPDVVLTAATDGITLASAMASYFGARSAYAKKSKETAVEEFIESRQRLASGIELTYYLPASAVDSGETVLVVDDLVRSGETQELLLDIAERADADVGGVFALIAVGEEGI
;
A
#
# COMPACT_ATOMS: atom_id res chain seq x y z
N MET A 1 3.31 -8.80 16.89
CA MET A 1 3.05 -9.53 15.65
C MET A 1 4.16 -10.53 15.35
N LEU A 2 5.40 -10.15 15.00
CA LEU A 2 6.51 -11.09 14.77
C LEU A 2 6.78 -12.06 15.93
N LYS A 3 6.42 -11.72 17.17
CA LYS A 3 6.63 -12.53 18.36
C LYS A 3 5.62 -13.69 18.52
N GLU A 4 4.47 -13.64 17.84
CA GLU A 4 3.47 -14.71 17.94
C GLU A 4 3.77 -15.85 16.97
N THR A 5 4.55 -15.59 15.91
CA THR A 5 4.87 -16.56 14.86
C THR A 5 6.32 -17.05 14.86
N ARG A 6 7.30 -16.27 15.38
CA ARG A 6 8.72 -16.62 15.36
C ARG A 6 9.43 -16.37 16.69
N THR A 7 10.35 -17.26 17.01
CA THR A 7 11.28 -17.10 18.14
C THR A 7 12.40 -16.11 17.80
N SER A 8 13.07 -15.56 18.82
CA SER A 8 14.23 -14.68 18.61
C SER A 8 15.39 -15.38 17.86
N ASP A 9 15.49 -16.71 17.96
CA ASP A 9 16.52 -17.50 17.27
C ASP A 9 16.17 -17.64 15.77
N GLU A 10 14.90 -17.85 15.42
CA GLU A 10 14.43 -17.88 14.04
C GLU A 10 14.59 -16.50 13.37
N LEU A 11 14.25 -15.42 14.07
CA LEU A 11 14.51 -14.08 13.60
C LEU A 11 16.00 -13.79 13.41
N ALA A 12 16.86 -14.29 14.30
CA ALA A 12 18.30 -14.16 14.16
C ALA A 12 18.84 -14.88 12.92
N ALA A 13 18.25 -16.03 12.57
CA ALA A 13 18.65 -16.81 11.39
C ALA A 13 18.34 -16.06 10.07
N VAL A 14 17.22 -15.32 9.98
CA VAL A 14 16.84 -14.60 8.76
C VAL A 14 17.42 -13.19 8.68
N THR A 15 17.64 -12.51 9.82
CA THR A 15 18.15 -11.14 9.85
C THR A 15 19.67 -11.05 9.99
N GLY A 16 20.32 -12.12 10.44
CA GLY A 16 21.74 -12.12 10.82
C GLY A 16 22.06 -11.31 12.09
N LEU A 17 21.07 -10.78 12.78
CA LEU A 17 21.25 -10.01 14.02
C LEU A 17 21.26 -10.94 15.25
N PRO A 18 21.98 -10.57 16.33
CA PRO A 18 21.99 -11.36 17.55
C PRO A 18 20.60 -11.52 18.17
N ALA A 19 20.19 -12.75 18.51
CA ALA A 19 18.89 -13.04 19.12
C ALA A 19 18.60 -12.22 20.39
N GLY A 20 19.64 -11.91 21.18
CA GLY A 20 19.53 -11.07 22.36
C GLY A 20 19.14 -9.62 22.05
N ASP A 21 19.65 -9.05 20.95
CA ASP A 21 19.26 -7.71 20.49
C ASP A 21 17.82 -7.73 19.96
N LEU A 22 17.47 -8.70 19.12
CA LEU A 22 16.12 -8.88 18.61
C LEU A 22 15.09 -9.03 19.74
N ASN A 23 15.40 -9.82 20.76
CA ASN A 23 14.54 -9.97 21.93
C ASN A 23 14.31 -8.63 22.67
N ARG A 24 15.34 -7.76 22.73
CA ARG A 24 15.21 -6.43 23.33
C ARG A 24 14.36 -5.49 22.48
N TYR A 25 14.46 -5.56 21.15
CA TYR A 25 13.63 -4.79 20.20
C TYR A 25 12.17 -5.21 20.28
N VAL A 26 11.90 -6.49 20.18
CA VAL A 26 10.54 -7.07 20.21
C VAL A 26 9.82 -6.79 21.54
N ASN A 27 10.56 -6.72 22.65
CA ASN A 27 9.98 -6.38 23.97
C ASN A 27 9.95 -4.87 24.26
N GLY A 28 10.36 -4.01 23.31
CA GLY A 28 10.33 -2.56 23.47
C GLY A 28 11.36 -2.02 24.46
N HIS A 29 12.35 -2.80 24.85
CA HIS A 29 13.38 -2.37 25.78
C HIS A 29 14.37 -1.37 25.18
N VAL A 30 14.59 -1.46 23.86
CA VAL A 30 15.48 -0.58 23.09
C VAL A 30 14.91 -0.48 21.67
N LEU A 31 15.01 0.68 21.05
CA LEU A 31 14.75 0.84 19.62
C LEU A 31 15.99 0.48 18.80
N PRO A 32 15.86 -0.22 17.68
CA PRO A 32 16.97 -0.42 16.74
C PRO A 32 17.45 0.93 16.17
N SER A 33 18.72 1.00 15.77
CA SER A 33 19.17 2.06 14.88
C SER A 33 18.51 1.91 13.49
N ALA A 34 18.54 2.96 12.67
CA ALA A 34 17.96 2.93 11.32
C ALA A 34 18.49 1.73 10.51
N ASP A 35 19.81 1.54 10.42
CA ASP A 35 20.45 0.41 9.71
C ASP A 35 19.99 -0.95 10.20
N ARG A 36 19.80 -1.11 11.53
CA ARG A 36 19.33 -2.37 12.10
C ARG A 36 17.83 -2.58 11.91
N ALA A 37 17.06 -1.51 11.90
CA ALA A 37 15.63 -1.57 11.56
C ALA A 37 15.46 -2.03 10.10
N GLU A 38 16.22 -1.45 9.18
CA GLU A 38 16.27 -1.86 7.77
C GLU A 38 16.68 -3.33 7.62
N THR A 39 17.73 -3.77 8.34
CA THR A 39 18.15 -5.19 8.36
C THR A 39 17.04 -6.12 8.85
N VAL A 40 16.27 -5.72 9.86
CA VAL A 40 15.13 -6.51 10.36
C VAL A 40 14.01 -6.57 9.31
N VAL A 41 13.69 -5.46 8.69
CA VAL A 41 12.65 -5.38 7.65
C VAL A 41 13.02 -6.22 6.45
N SER A 42 14.24 -6.06 5.91
CA SER A 42 14.72 -6.84 4.75
C SER A 42 14.84 -8.33 5.06
N GLY A 43 15.21 -8.69 6.30
CA GLY A 43 15.33 -10.08 6.72
C GLY A 43 14.00 -10.80 6.95
N VAL A 44 12.91 -10.05 7.22
CA VAL A 44 11.56 -10.64 7.33
C VAL A 44 11.00 -11.00 5.94
N GLY A 45 11.48 -10.34 4.88
CA GLY A 45 11.30 -10.75 3.49
C GLY A 45 9.87 -10.69 2.95
N ARG A 46 9.79 -10.76 1.63
CA ARG A 46 8.51 -10.77 0.89
C ARG A 46 7.69 -12.04 1.16
N GLU A 47 8.38 -13.17 1.38
CA GLU A 47 7.72 -14.46 1.58
C GLU A 47 6.91 -14.47 2.87
N GLU A 48 7.49 -14.01 3.99
CA GLU A 48 6.77 -13.93 5.27
C GLU A 48 5.63 -12.93 5.24
N LEU A 49 5.82 -11.80 4.53
CA LEU A 49 4.76 -10.84 4.35
C LEU A 49 3.60 -11.42 3.53
N ALA A 50 3.91 -12.20 2.49
CA ALA A 50 2.91 -12.90 1.68
C ALA A 50 2.15 -13.96 2.49
N GLU A 51 2.84 -14.75 3.34
CA GLU A 51 2.19 -15.71 4.25
C GLU A 51 1.25 -15.02 5.24
N GLU A 52 1.68 -13.91 5.84
CA GLU A 52 0.87 -13.12 6.76
C GLU A 52 -0.32 -12.44 6.05
N LEU A 53 -0.13 -11.97 4.81
CA LEU A 53 -1.19 -11.45 3.97
C LEU A 53 -2.24 -12.53 3.68
N HIS A 54 -1.78 -13.72 3.28
CA HIS A 54 -2.66 -14.86 3.00
C HIS A 54 -3.46 -15.30 4.24
N ALA A 55 -2.83 -15.30 5.41
CA ALA A 55 -3.50 -15.65 6.68
C ALA A 55 -4.60 -14.64 7.08
N ARG A 56 -4.51 -13.39 6.62
CA ARG A 56 -5.48 -12.31 6.90
C ARG A 56 -6.55 -12.15 5.86
N THR A 57 -6.34 -12.67 4.66
CA THR A 57 -7.32 -12.64 3.57
C THR A 57 -8.18 -13.91 3.58
N ARG A 58 -9.43 -13.78 3.15
CA ARG A 58 -10.36 -14.88 2.98
C ARG A 58 -10.98 -14.83 1.62
N LEU A 59 -11.18 -16.00 1.02
CA LEU A 59 -11.98 -16.15 -0.19
C LEU A 59 -13.35 -16.68 0.19
N ASP A 60 -14.40 -16.07 -0.32
CA ASP A 60 -15.74 -16.63 -0.22
C ASP A 60 -15.98 -17.75 -1.26
N ALA A 61 -17.17 -18.37 -1.22
CA ALA A 61 -17.50 -19.46 -2.13
C ALA A 61 -17.60 -19.03 -3.60
N ASP A 62 -17.78 -17.74 -3.86
CA ASP A 62 -17.90 -17.15 -5.20
C ASP A 62 -16.55 -16.54 -5.70
N GLY A 63 -15.48 -16.68 -4.91
CA GLY A 63 -14.14 -16.21 -5.25
C GLY A 63 -13.93 -14.71 -4.99
N TYR A 64 -14.76 -14.07 -4.17
CA TYR A 64 -14.51 -12.71 -3.70
C TYR A 64 -13.54 -12.72 -2.52
N VAL A 65 -12.64 -11.74 -2.54
CA VAL A 65 -11.64 -11.55 -1.49
C VAL A 65 -12.20 -10.68 -0.39
N ASP A 66 -12.24 -11.20 0.85
CA ASP A 66 -12.39 -10.40 2.06
C ASP A 66 -11.00 -10.02 2.56
N ASN A 67 -10.64 -8.75 2.38
CA ASN A 67 -9.37 -8.15 2.79
C ASN A 67 -9.50 -7.33 4.08
N SER A 68 -10.64 -7.38 4.76
CA SER A 68 -10.90 -6.61 5.99
C SER A 68 -9.87 -6.87 7.09
N GLY A 69 -9.37 -8.11 7.19
CA GLY A 69 -8.28 -8.48 8.10
C GLY A 69 -6.93 -7.81 7.78
N VAL A 70 -6.81 -7.20 6.62
CA VAL A 70 -5.62 -6.48 6.16
C VAL A 70 -5.82 -4.97 6.29
N VAL A 71 -6.88 -4.43 5.68
CA VAL A 71 -7.08 -2.97 5.59
C VAL A 71 -7.37 -2.32 6.93
N PHE A 72 -7.80 -3.08 7.94
CA PHE A 72 -8.01 -2.62 9.31
C PHE A 72 -6.85 -2.92 10.26
N ASP A 73 -5.80 -3.61 9.79
CA ASP A 73 -4.60 -3.91 10.59
C ASP A 73 -3.47 -2.92 10.25
N GLN A 74 -3.52 -1.71 10.84
CA GLN A 74 -2.49 -0.69 10.63
C GLN A 74 -1.07 -1.19 10.94
N PRO A 75 -0.79 -1.93 12.05
CA PRO A 75 0.52 -2.53 12.29
C PRO A 75 1.02 -3.44 11.17
N PHE A 76 0.12 -4.15 10.48
CA PHE A 76 0.49 -4.95 9.31
C PHE A 76 0.81 -4.07 8.11
N LEU A 77 -0.01 -3.06 7.82
CA LEU A 77 0.24 -2.13 6.71
C LEU A 77 1.55 -1.34 6.88
N ASP A 78 1.92 -1.01 8.13
CA ASP A 78 3.21 -0.38 8.44
C ASP A 78 4.42 -1.30 8.14
N LEU A 79 4.24 -2.62 8.12
CA LEU A 79 5.25 -3.58 7.67
C LEU A 79 5.27 -3.74 6.14
N VAL A 80 4.13 -3.58 5.48
CA VAL A 80 4.02 -3.65 4.01
C VAL A 80 4.83 -2.52 3.36
N ALA A 81 4.71 -1.30 3.88
CA ALA A 81 5.27 -0.11 3.24
C ALA A 81 6.79 -0.20 2.95
N PRO A 82 7.67 -0.54 3.92
CA PRO A 82 9.11 -0.68 3.64
C PRO A 82 9.44 -1.82 2.68
N VAL A 83 8.72 -2.95 2.74
CA VAL A 83 8.95 -4.08 1.82
C VAL A 83 8.49 -3.74 0.40
N ALA A 84 7.37 -3.04 0.26
CA ALA A 84 6.89 -2.57 -1.03
C ALA A 84 7.83 -1.52 -1.63
N ALA A 85 8.42 -0.65 -0.81
CA ALA A 85 9.35 0.39 -1.25
C ALA A 85 10.58 -0.15 -1.97
N GLU A 86 11.07 -1.34 -1.59
CA GLU A 86 12.21 -2.00 -2.26
C GLU A 86 11.94 -2.36 -3.73
N ALA A 87 10.68 -2.36 -4.15
CA ALA A 87 10.30 -2.68 -5.53
C ALA A 87 10.39 -1.49 -6.49
N PHE A 88 10.59 -0.28 -5.98
CA PHE A 88 10.59 0.95 -6.78
C PHE A 88 12.01 1.51 -6.94
N ASP A 89 12.27 2.06 -8.12
CA ASP A 89 13.55 2.69 -8.48
C ASP A 89 13.46 4.22 -8.36
N PHE A 90 12.90 4.70 -7.24
CA PHE A 90 12.87 6.13 -6.90
C PHE A 90 13.03 6.31 -5.37
N ASP A 91 13.65 7.41 -4.96
CA ASP A 91 13.93 7.65 -3.54
C ASP A 91 12.64 7.86 -2.71
N ARG A 92 11.68 8.63 -3.25
CA ARG A 92 10.37 8.82 -2.64
C ARG A 92 9.38 9.48 -3.61
N PRO A 93 8.08 9.17 -3.52
CA PRO A 93 7.04 9.94 -4.19
C PRO A 93 6.76 11.25 -3.42
N ASP A 94 6.19 12.25 -4.11
CA ASP A 94 5.61 13.44 -3.47
C ASP A 94 4.21 13.13 -2.93
N VAL A 95 3.47 12.30 -3.66
CA VAL A 95 2.09 11.91 -3.33
C VAL A 95 1.89 10.41 -3.50
N VAL A 96 1.24 9.78 -2.52
CA VAL A 96 0.68 8.44 -2.63
C VAL A 96 -0.81 8.57 -2.91
N LEU A 97 -1.24 8.16 -4.11
CA LEU A 97 -2.59 8.30 -4.64
C LEU A 97 -3.34 6.96 -4.63
N THR A 98 -4.57 6.97 -4.16
CA THR A 98 -5.46 5.80 -4.17
C THR A 98 -6.90 6.16 -4.50
N ALA A 99 -7.77 5.16 -4.58
CA ALA A 99 -9.21 5.33 -4.63
C ALA A 99 -9.86 5.05 -3.27
N ALA A 100 -10.87 5.83 -2.90
CA ALA A 100 -11.67 5.51 -1.73
C ALA A 100 -12.50 4.24 -2.01
N THR A 101 -12.57 3.25 -1.06
CA THR A 101 -12.39 3.43 0.38
C THR A 101 -11.19 2.63 0.93
N ASP A 102 -11.04 1.36 0.57
CA ASP A 102 -10.20 0.38 1.27
C ASP A 102 -8.69 0.65 1.05
N GLY A 103 -8.31 1.19 -0.10
CA GLY A 103 -6.93 1.60 -0.39
C GLY A 103 -6.40 2.76 0.48
N ILE A 104 -7.28 3.51 1.19
CA ILE A 104 -6.87 4.70 1.96
C ILE A 104 -5.89 4.36 3.07
N THR A 105 -6.12 3.26 3.81
CA THR A 105 -5.26 2.87 4.93
C THR A 105 -3.87 2.47 4.46
N LEU A 106 -3.79 1.73 3.35
CA LEU A 106 -2.53 1.38 2.71
C LEU A 106 -1.79 2.62 2.19
N ALA A 107 -2.50 3.52 1.49
CA ALA A 107 -1.91 4.77 1.00
C ALA A 107 -1.37 5.63 2.15
N SER A 108 -2.07 5.68 3.28
CA SER A 108 -1.63 6.41 4.47
C SER A 108 -0.38 5.80 5.10
N ALA A 109 -0.29 4.47 5.18
CA ALA A 109 0.90 3.77 5.69
C ALA A 109 2.12 4.02 4.79
N MET A 110 1.95 3.88 3.47
CA MET A 110 3.02 4.12 2.51
C MET A 110 3.45 5.59 2.48
N ALA A 111 2.50 6.53 2.51
CA ALA A 111 2.81 7.96 2.58
C ALA A 111 3.59 8.30 3.87
N SER A 112 3.21 7.73 5.00
CA SER A 112 3.92 7.89 6.26
C SER A 112 5.36 7.37 6.19
N TYR A 113 5.56 6.21 5.57
CA TYR A 113 6.89 5.61 5.37
C TYR A 113 7.79 6.49 4.52
N PHE A 114 7.29 6.97 3.38
CA PHE A 114 8.05 7.83 2.46
C PHE A 114 8.17 9.29 2.93
N GLY A 115 7.41 9.72 3.94
CA GLY A 115 7.27 11.14 4.28
C GLY A 115 6.58 11.93 3.16
N ALA A 116 5.68 11.30 2.43
CA ALA A 116 4.90 11.85 1.33
C ALA A 116 3.51 12.33 1.79
N ARG A 117 2.79 13.02 0.90
CA ARG A 117 1.37 13.29 1.10
C ARG A 117 0.53 12.07 0.68
N SER A 118 -0.64 11.87 1.31
CA SER A 118 -1.62 10.86 0.88
C SER A 118 -2.82 11.58 0.26
N ALA A 119 -3.23 11.15 -0.92
CA ALA A 119 -4.40 11.65 -1.62
C ALA A 119 -5.30 10.50 -2.06
N TYR A 120 -6.61 10.73 -2.14
CA TYR A 120 -7.54 9.71 -2.61
C TYR A 120 -8.67 10.30 -3.45
N ALA A 121 -8.94 9.65 -4.57
CA ALA A 121 -10.06 9.97 -5.45
C ALA A 121 -11.36 9.32 -4.93
N LYS A 122 -12.48 10.01 -5.07
CA LYS A 122 -13.81 9.59 -4.61
C LYS A 122 -14.81 9.52 -5.76
N LYS A 123 -15.87 8.74 -5.57
CA LYS A 123 -17.02 8.65 -6.49
C LYS A 123 -17.99 9.85 -6.37
N SER A 124 -17.73 10.78 -5.47
CA SER A 124 -18.56 11.98 -5.27
C SER A 124 -17.71 13.20 -4.96
N LYS A 125 -18.16 14.38 -5.41
CA LYS A 125 -17.53 15.67 -5.11
C LYS A 125 -17.81 16.12 -3.69
N GLU A 126 -16.84 16.78 -3.07
CA GLU A 126 -16.98 17.45 -1.79
C GLU A 126 -17.57 18.86 -1.98
N THR A 127 -18.49 19.25 -1.10
CA THR A 127 -19.23 20.52 -1.25
C THR A 127 -18.33 21.76 -1.13
N ALA A 128 -17.23 21.67 -0.38
CA ALA A 128 -16.34 22.81 -0.10
C ALA A 128 -15.15 22.91 -1.07
N VAL A 129 -15.07 22.05 -2.08
CA VAL A 129 -13.99 22.04 -3.07
C VAL A 129 -14.52 22.57 -4.39
N GLU A 130 -13.85 23.60 -4.93
CA GLU A 130 -14.29 24.27 -6.15
C GLU A 130 -13.83 23.57 -7.43
N GLU A 131 -12.59 23.02 -7.42
CA GLU A 131 -11.96 22.44 -8.60
C GLU A 131 -11.58 20.98 -8.37
N PHE A 132 -11.91 20.15 -9.36
CA PHE A 132 -11.62 18.72 -9.33
C PHE A 132 -10.95 18.27 -10.63
N ILE A 133 -10.01 17.36 -10.50
CA ILE A 133 -9.58 16.48 -11.57
C ILE A 133 -10.60 15.34 -11.62
N GLU A 134 -11.17 15.09 -12.81
CA GLU A 134 -12.19 14.07 -13.03
C GLU A 134 -11.65 13.02 -13.99
N SER A 135 -11.77 11.76 -13.63
CA SER A 135 -11.53 10.62 -14.52
C SER A 135 -12.79 9.79 -14.66
N ARG A 136 -13.09 9.35 -15.90
CA ARG A 136 -14.30 8.59 -16.24
C ARG A 136 -13.93 7.33 -16.99
N GLN A 137 -14.45 6.21 -16.53
CA GLN A 137 -14.28 4.94 -17.19
C GLN A 137 -15.63 4.26 -17.39
N ARG A 138 -15.78 3.63 -18.55
CA ARG A 138 -16.95 2.82 -18.84
C ARG A 138 -16.58 1.36 -18.66
N LEU A 139 -17.18 0.72 -17.65
CA LEU A 139 -16.99 -0.68 -17.36
C LEU A 139 -17.53 -1.58 -18.51
N ALA A 140 -17.03 -2.81 -18.59
CA ALA A 140 -17.53 -3.82 -19.52
C ALA A 140 -19.04 -4.09 -19.36
N SER A 141 -19.60 -3.89 -18.15
CA SER A 141 -21.02 -3.95 -17.84
C SER A 141 -21.85 -2.80 -18.44
N GLY A 142 -21.19 -1.76 -19.03
CA GLY A 142 -21.82 -0.56 -19.55
C GLY A 142 -22.06 0.53 -18.48
N ILE A 143 -21.71 0.27 -17.23
CA ILE A 143 -21.77 1.28 -16.15
C ILE A 143 -20.62 2.26 -16.33
N GLU A 144 -20.90 3.56 -16.16
CA GLU A 144 -19.88 4.61 -16.16
C GLU A 144 -19.48 4.92 -14.72
N LEU A 145 -18.19 4.77 -14.41
CA LEU A 145 -17.58 5.21 -13.15
C LEU A 145 -16.92 6.56 -13.36
N THR A 146 -17.12 7.47 -12.41
CA THR A 146 -16.41 8.74 -12.36
C THR A 146 -15.77 8.88 -10.97
N TYR A 147 -14.49 9.20 -10.97
CA TYR A 147 -13.76 9.55 -9.77
C TYR A 147 -13.35 11.02 -9.81
N TYR A 148 -13.29 11.62 -8.65
CA TYR A 148 -13.00 13.02 -8.43
C TYR A 148 -11.87 13.15 -7.42
N LEU A 149 -10.82 13.88 -7.80
CA LEU A 149 -9.74 14.27 -6.91
C LEU A 149 -9.74 15.80 -6.81
N PRO A 150 -9.68 16.41 -5.61
CA PRO A 150 -9.47 17.86 -5.49
C PRO A 150 -8.22 18.28 -6.28
N ALA A 151 -8.33 19.31 -7.13
CA ALA A 151 -7.23 19.72 -8.00
C ALA A 151 -5.95 20.12 -7.22
N SER A 152 -6.13 20.58 -5.97
CA SER A 152 -5.03 20.93 -5.07
C SER A 152 -4.34 19.73 -4.40
N ALA A 153 -4.79 18.49 -4.65
CA ALA A 153 -4.22 17.30 -4.00
C ALA A 153 -2.93 16.82 -4.66
N VAL A 154 -2.73 17.12 -5.95
CA VAL A 154 -1.54 16.80 -6.73
C VAL A 154 -1.17 18.00 -7.58
N ASP A 155 0.07 18.45 -7.48
CA ASP A 155 0.60 19.55 -8.27
C ASP A 155 1.32 19.03 -9.54
N SER A 156 1.38 19.87 -10.59
CA SER A 156 2.10 19.55 -11.84
C SER A 156 3.58 19.27 -11.56
N GLY A 157 4.10 18.20 -12.15
CA GLY A 157 5.49 17.76 -12.03
C GLY A 157 5.81 17.01 -10.73
N GLU A 158 4.82 16.74 -9.87
CA GLU A 158 5.03 15.87 -8.72
C GLU A 158 5.11 14.40 -9.11
N THR A 159 5.90 13.63 -8.36
CA THR A 159 5.97 12.18 -8.52
C THR A 159 4.88 11.50 -7.71
N VAL A 160 4.00 10.76 -8.39
CA VAL A 160 2.87 10.04 -7.80
C VAL A 160 3.13 8.55 -7.75
N LEU A 161 2.95 7.94 -6.58
CA LEU A 161 2.83 6.49 -6.41
C LEU A 161 1.35 6.13 -6.31
N VAL A 162 0.84 5.40 -7.29
CA VAL A 162 -0.53 4.86 -7.25
C VAL A 162 -0.54 3.58 -6.43
N VAL A 163 -1.41 3.52 -5.42
CA VAL A 163 -1.56 2.32 -4.58
C VAL A 163 -3.02 1.89 -4.48
N ASP A 164 -3.23 0.58 -4.37
CA ASP A 164 -4.55 -0.01 -4.11
C ASP A 164 -4.40 -1.24 -3.22
N ASP A 165 -5.43 -1.55 -2.45
CA ASP A 165 -5.46 -2.74 -1.61
C ASP A 165 -5.66 -4.01 -2.45
N LEU A 166 -6.51 -3.93 -3.48
CA LEU A 166 -6.85 -5.07 -4.33
C LEU A 166 -7.00 -4.67 -5.80
N VAL A 167 -6.35 -5.40 -6.70
CA VAL A 167 -6.54 -5.29 -8.13
C VAL A 167 -7.17 -6.58 -8.69
N ARG A 168 -8.22 -6.43 -9.48
CA ARG A 168 -8.87 -7.54 -10.21
C ARG A 168 -8.84 -7.33 -11.73
N SER A 169 -9.44 -6.25 -12.21
CA SER A 169 -9.50 -5.89 -13.64
C SER A 169 -8.56 -4.77 -14.05
N GLY A 170 -7.99 -4.05 -13.08
CA GLY A 170 -7.14 -2.87 -13.34
C GLY A 170 -7.91 -1.58 -13.59
N GLU A 171 -9.24 -1.62 -13.63
CA GLU A 171 -10.08 -0.44 -13.96
C GLU A 171 -9.86 0.73 -12.99
N THR A 172 -9.72 0.46 -11.69
CA THR A 172 -9.43 1.52 -10.69
C THR A 172 -8.05 2.13 -10.92
N GLN A 173 -7.05 1.29 -11.21
CA GLN A 173 -5.69 1.75 -11.48
C GLN A 173 -5.64 2.62 -12.74
N GLU A 174 -6.33 2.24 -13.82
CA GLU A 174 -6.44 3.05 -15.03
C GLU A 174 -7.06 4.42 -14.75
N LEU A 175 -8.10 4.50 -13.92
CA LEU A 175 -8.70 5.77 -13.49
C LEU A 175 -7.72 6.63 -12.69
N LEU A 176 -6.94 6.05 -11.79
CA LEU A 176 -5.94 6.77 -11.00
C LEU A 176 -4.77 7.26 -11.85
N LEU A 177 -4.34 6.48 -12.84
CA LEU A 177 -3.34 6.88 -13.82
C LEU A 177 -3.82 8.05 -14.69
N ASP A 178 -5.07 8.01 -15.18
CA ASP A 178 -5.68 9.13 -15.92
C ASP A 178 -5.79 10.41 -15.04
N ILE A 179 -6.06 10.25 -13.74
CA ILE A 179 -6.05 11.38 -12.80
C ILE A 179 -4.65 11.99 -12.68
N ALA A 180 -3.62 11.16 -12.52
CA ALA A 180 -2.22 11.64 -12.43
C ALA A 180 -1.79 12.33 -13.73
N GLU A 181 -2.12 11.78 -14.90
CA GLU A 181 -1.85 12.41 -16.21
C GLU A 181 -2.54 13.76 -16.34
N ARG A 182 -3.80 13.87 -15.94
CA ARG A 182 -4.57 15.15 -15.97
C ARG A 182 -4.06 16.18 -14.97
N ALA A 183 -3.40 15.74 -13.89
CA ALA A 183 -2.69 16.62 -12.98
C ALA A 183 -1.34 17.10 -13.55
N ASP A 184 -0.90 16.59 -14.71
CA ASP A 184 0.43 16.79 -15.27
C ASP A 184 1.52 16.34 -14.26
N ALA A 185 1.28 15.19 -13.60
CA ALA A 185 2.16 14.58 -12.63
C ALA A 185 2.88 13.36 -13.22
N ASP A 186 4.08 13.06 -12.71
CA ASP A 186 4.86 11.92 -13.11
C ASP A 186 4.49 10.68 -12.30
N VAL A 187 4.13 9.57 -12.97
CA VAL A 187 3.83 8.31 -12.27
C VAL A 187 5.13 7.55 -12.00
N GLY A 188 5.55 7.52 -10.73
CA GLY A 188 6.74 6.78 -10.30
C GLY A 188 6.51 5.26 -10.23
N GLY A 189 5.28 4.82 -10.00
CA GLY A 189 4.95 3.40 -9.94
C GLY A 189 3.50 3.13 -9.56
N VAL A 190 3.14 1.85 -9.65
CA VAL A 190 1.83 1.33 -9.21
C VAL A 190 2.07 0.15 -8.28
N PHE A 191 1.41 0.13 -7.13
CA PHE A 191 1.45 -0.95 -6.18
C PHE A 191 0.05 -1.44 -5.83
N ALA A 192 -0.17 -2.74 -5.88
CA ALA A 192 -1.36 -3.38 -5.33
C ALA A 192 -0.93 -4.45 -4.32
N LEU A 193 -1.59 -4.47 -3.17
CA LEU A 193 -1.26 -5.43 -2.13
C LEU A 193 -1.74 -6.84 -2.50
N ILE A 194 -2.91 -6.93 -3.12
CA ILE A 194 -3.52 -8.19 -3.56
C ILE A 194 -3.86 -8.08 -5.05
N ALA A 195 -3.40 -9.06 -5.83
CA ALA A 195 -3.80 -9.22 -7.23
C ALA A 195 -4.66 -10.48 -7.37
N VAL A 196 -5.86 -10.33 -7.95
CA VAL A 196 -6.78 -11.45 -8.21
C VAL A 196 -6.86 -11.67 -9.73
N GLY A 197 -6.38 -12.82 -10.22
CA GLY A 197 -6.36 -13.17 -11.64
C GLY A 197 -6.57 -14.66 -11.89
N GLU A 198 -6.65 -15.06 -13.16
CA GLU A 198 -6.86 -16.47 -13.54
C GLU A 198 -5.64 -17.37 -13.26
N GLU A 199 -4.46 -16.82 -12.98
CA GLU A 199 -3.22 -17.57 -12.71
C GLU A 199 -2.90 -17.68 -11.20
N GLY A 200 -3.92 -17.64 -10.38
CA GLY A 200 -3.87 -18.08 -8.99
C GLY A 200 -3.19 -17.12 -8.01
N ILE A 201 -3.82 -17.02 -6.87
CA ILE A 201 -3.15 -16.72 -5.60
C ILE A 201 -2.46 -18.01 -5.14
#